data_eda6a05ef1ebe72c805b977411b90771
#
_entry.id   eda6a05ef1ebe72c805b977411b90771
#
_cell.length_a   1.000
_cell.length_b   1.000
_cell.length_c   1.000
_cell.angle_alpha   90.00
_cell.angle_beta   90.00
_cell.angle_gamma   90.00
#
_symmetry.space_group_name_H-M   'P 1'
#
loop_
_entity.id
_entity.type
_entity.pdbx_description
1 polymer ?
#
loop_
_entity_poly.entity_id
_entity_poly.type
_entity_poly.pdbx_seq_one_letter_code
_entity_poly.pdbx_strand_id
1 'polypeptide(L)'
;MPKSSDHFLHAAMIILMLFGIIMVGSASMGVAGGNNRFLVITIVKQVVYAVAGYTAMTFLANHFQLKKLKSSTTFLVILATIASLLLCLLFVETNGARAWIRIPLGVTEVTLQPSEFAKIIAILVIALYLGDNLHSYSKKFDLIKRPLFIDGVILFIVWILQSDFGSMAVIFVIICVCFLVPNHPQLRGYQRVLTILFYGSVILGFYILSPSGEHLIARMTFLKTYQIKRFISAI
;
A
#
# COMPACT_ATOMS: atom_id res chain seq x y z
N MET A 1 28.45 6.92 11.93
CA MET A 1 27.83 6.43 13.18
C MET A 1 27.17 5.12 12.85
N PRO A 2 27.37 4.02 13.58
CA PRO A 2 26.60 2.81 13.42
C PRO A 2 25.13 3.18 13.70
N LYS A 3 24.25 2.86 12.75
CA LYS A 3 22.80 3.01 12.98
C LYS A 3 22.43 2.12 14.15
N SER A 4 22.06 2.70 15.29
CA SER A 4 21.47 1.91 16.38
C SER A 4 20.20 1.27 15.82
N SER A 5 20.22 -0.04 15.75
CA SER A 5 19.03 -0.82 15.38
C SER A 5 17.98 -0.57 16.47
N ASP A 6 16.79 -0.15 16.08
CA ASP A 6 15.68 -0.01 17.02
C ASP A 6 15.17 -1.42 17.39
N HIS A 7 15.63 -1.91 18.53
CA HIS A 7 15.28 -3.24 19.01
C HIS A 7 13.79 -3.43 19.24
N PHE A 8 13.08 -2.36 19.65
CA PHE A 8 11.63 -2.41 19.83
C PHE A 8 10.90 -2.58 18.49
N LEU A 9 11.34 -1.87 17.44
CA LEU A 9 10.78 -2.02 16.10
C LEU A 9 11.01 -3.44 15.56
N HIS A 10 12.22 -3.98 15.70
CA HIS A 10 12.54 -5.36 15.29
C HIS A 10 11.69 -6.39 16.05
N ALA A 11 11.56 -6.23 17.37
CA ALA A 11 10.75 -7.13 18.18
C ALA A 11 9.26 -7.08 17.77
N ALA A 12 8.71 -5.88 17.60
CA ALA A 12 7.34 -5.71 17.15
C ALA A 12 7.08 -6.35 15.78
N MET A 13 8.01 -6.20 14.84
CA MET A 13 7.91 -6.82 13.52
C MET A 13 7.94 -8.34 13.58
N ILE A 14 8.86 -8.92 14.38
CA ILE A 14 8.94 -10.38 14.54
C ILE A 14 7.64 -10.92 15.16
N ILE A 15 7.11 -10.26 16.19
CA ILE A 15 5.84 -10.65 16.82
C ILE A 15 4.70 -10.61 15.81
N LEU A 16 4.58 -9.53 15.03
CA LEU A 16 3.55 -9.39 14.02
C LEU A 16 3.68 -10.45 12.91
N MET A 17 4.90 -10.77 12.49
CA MET A 17 5.15 -11.81 11.48
C MET A 17 4.75 -13.20 12.01
N LEU A 18 5.14 -13.55 13.24
CA LEU A 18 4.76 -14.82 13.87
C LEU A 18 3.24 -14.92 14.02
N PHE A 19 2.61 -13.85 14.51
CA PHE A 19 1.14 -13.78 14.59
C PHE A 19 0.48 -13.95 13.22
N GLY A 20 0.99 -13.27 12.19
CA GLY A 20 0.51 -13.40 10.82
C GLY A 20 0.60 -14.83 10.28
N ILE A 21 1.71 -15.55 10.54
CA ILE A 21 1.87 -16.95 10.14
C ILE A 21 0.83 -17.84 10.82
N ILE A 22 0.61 -17.65 12.13
CA ILE A 22 -0.38 -18.42 12.90
C ILE A 22 -1.80 -18.15 12.36
N MET A 23 -2.14 -16.88 12.11
CA MET A 23 -3.46 -16.48 11.61
C MET A 23 -3.74 -17.03 10.21
N VAL A 24 -2.76 -16.98 9.31
CA VAL A 24 -2.88 -17.56 7.96
C VAL A 24 -3.02 -19.07 8.04
N GLY A 25 -2.26 -19.74 8.92
CA GLY A 25 -2.40 -21.16 9.17
C GLY A 25 -3.82 -21.54 9.64
N SER A 26 -4.33 -20.82 10.64
CA SER A 26 -5.68 -21.01 11.18
C SER A 26 -6.78 -20.79 10.13
N ALA A 27 -6.71 -19.69 9.39
CA ALA A 27 -7.67 -19.38 8.32
C ALA A 27 -7.63 -20.43 7.20
N SER A 28 -6.44 -20.95 6.87
CA SER A 28 -6.26 -21.99 5.85
C SER A 28 -6.85 -23.33 6.24
N MET A 29 -6.99 -23.65 7.53
CA MET A 29 -7.64 -24.89 8.00
C MET A 29 -9.12 -24.94 7.55
N GLY A 30 -9.83 -23.83 7.64
CA GLY A 30 -11.22 -23.73 7.19
C GLY A 30 -11.40 -23.95 5.68
N VAL A 31 -10.42 -23.53 4.88
CA VAL A 31 -10.44 -23.66 3.42
C VAL A 31 -9.92 -25.04 2.96
N ALA A 32 -9.00 -25.63 3.73
CA ALA A 32 -8.32 -26.87 3.35
C ALA A 32 -9.24 -28.10 3.28
N GLY A 33 -10.39 -28.10 3.96
CA GLY A 33 -11.35 -29.21 3.93
C GLY A 33 -10.71 -30.55 4.25
N GLY A 34 -9.70 -30.63 5.12
CA GLY A 34 -8.94 -31.82 5.45
C GLY A 34 -7.72 -32.09 4.56
N ASN A 35 -7.42 -31.23 3.58
CA ASN A 35 -6.23 -31.38 2.73
C ASN A 35 -4.96 -30.86 3.44
N ASN A 36 -4.27 -31.74 4.16
CA ASN A 36 -3.06 -31.41 4.89
C ASN A 36 -1.93 -30.87 3.98
N ARG A 37 -1.85 -31.33 2.72
CA ARG A 37 -0.83 -30.85 1.77
C ARG A 37 -1.03 -29.38 1.44
N PHE A 38 -2.28 -28.95 1.21
CA PHE A 38 -2.60 -27.54 0.98
C PHE A 38 -2.21 -26.67 2.17
N LEU A 39 -2.53 -27.11 3.38
CA LEU A 39 -2.20 -26.41 4.62
C LEU A 39 -0.68 -26.21 4.78
N VAL A 40 0.09 -27.31 4.65
CA VAL A 40 1.55 -27.27 4.78
C VAL A 40 2.17 -26.34 3.74
N ILE A 41 1.76 -26.43 2.48
CA ILE A 41 2.27 -25.55 1.41
C ILE A 41 1.98 -24.07 1.73
N THR A 42 0.79 -23.77 2.23
CA THR A 42 0.39 -22.39 2.57
C THR A 42 1.24 -21.85 3.71
N ILE A 43 1.44 -22.61 4.79
CA ILE A 43 2.27 -22.21 5.92
C ILE A 43 3.73 -22.03 5.50
N VAL A 44 4.28 -22.98 4.72
CA VAL A 44 5.67 -22.88 4.23
C VAL A 44 5.87 -21.64 3.37
N LYS A 45 4.96 -21.35 2.45
CA LYS A 45 5.00 -20.10 1.66
C LYS A 45 5.02 -18.87 2.55
N GLN A 46 4.16 -18.82 3.57
CA GLN A 46 4.08 -17.68 4.47
C GLN A 46 5.39 -17.48 5.26
N VAL A 47 6.00 -18.55 5.74
CA VAL A 47 7.30 -18.52 6.42
C VAL A 47 8.38 -18.01 5.47
N VAL A 48 8.44 -18.52 4.23
CA VAL A 48 9.43 -18.09 3.23
C VAL A 48 9.26 -16.60 2.92
N TYR A 49 8.04 -16.12 2.72
CA TYR A 49 7.77 -14.70 2.48
C TYR A 49 8.13 -13.83 3.68
N ALA A 50 7.86 -14.28 4.90
CA ALA A 50 8.22 -13.58 6.11
C ALA A 50 9.75 -13.43 6.26
N VAL A 51 10.49 -14.52 6.08
CA VAL A 51 11.96 -14.50 6.14
C VAL A 51 12.55 -13.63 5.04
N ALA A 52 12.08 -13.77 3.79
CA ALA A 52 12.54 -12.95 2.66
C ALA A 52 12.25 -11.46 2.89
N GLY A 53 11.05 -11.13 3.36
CA GLY A 53 10.67 -9.74 3.67
C GLY A 53 11.51 -9.14 4.79
N TYR A 54 11.73 -9.88 5.88
CA TYR A 54 12.58 -9.43 6.99
C TYR A 54 14.03 -9.21 6.55
N THR A 55 14.57 -10.14 5.75
CA THR A 55 15.93 -10.02 5.19
C THR A 55 16.06 -8.82 4.26
N ALA A 56 15.08 -8.61 3.37
CA ALA A 56 15.04 -7.45 2.48
C ALA A 56 14.96 -6.14 3.26
N MET A 57 14.12 -6.08 4.30
CA MET A 57 14.00 -4.92 5.18
C MET A 57 15.33 -4.58 5.87
N THR A 58 15.96 -5.55 6.49
CA THR A 58 17.24 -5.35 7.19
C THR A 58 18.36 -4.96 6.25
N PHE A 59 18.39 -5.55 5.05
CA PHE A 59 19.33 -5.17 3.98
C PHE A 59 19.12 -3.72 3.55
N LEU A 60 17.88 -3.32 3.26
CA LEU A 60 17.55 -1.95 2.87
C LEU A 60 17.85 -0.96 4.00
N ALA A 61 17.50 -1.27 5.24
CA ALA A 61 17.76 -0.40 6.39
C ALA A 61 19.26 -0.11 6.58
N ASN A 62 20.13 -1.07 6.27
CA ASN A 62 21.57 -0.90 6.40
C ASN A 62 22.25 -0.22 5.21
N HIS A 63 21.75 -0.46 3.98
CA HIS A 63 22.44 -0.03 2.75
C HIS A 63 21.76 1.15 2.06
N PHE A 64 20.45 1.34 2.25
CA PHE A 64 19.70 2.39 1.58
C PHE A 64 19.93 3.76 2.23
N GLN A 65 20.30 4.75 1.41
CA GLN A 65 20.46 6.13 1.83
C GLN A 65 19.72 7.04 0.84
N LEU A 66 18.68 7.71 1.32
CA LEU A 66 17.85 8.62 0.52
C LEU A 66 18.68 9.68 -0.20
N LYS A 67 19.69 10.25 0.50
CA LYS A 67 20.59 11.29 -0.05
C LYS A 67 21.43 10.83 -1.25
N LYS A 68 21.64 9.51 -1.41
CA LYS A 68 22.40 8.94 -2.54
C LYS A 68 21.53 8.65 -3.76
N LEU A 69 20.23 8.81 -3.65
CA LEU A 69 19.31 8.54 -4.75
C LEU A 69 19.44 9.67 -5.79
N LYS A 70 20.04 9.35 -6.93
CA LYS A 70 20.13 10.28 -8.06
C LYS A 70 18.74 10.48 -8.69
N SER A 71 18.49 11.68 -9.22
CA SER A 71 17.23 12.03 -9.90
C SER A 71 16.87 11.02 -11.01
N SER A 72 17.86 10.56 -11.80
CA SER A 72 17.64 9.55 -12.84
C SER A 72 17.18 8.21 -12.26
N THR A 73 17.78 7.75 -11.15
CA THR A 73 17.40 6.49 -10.50
C THR A 73 15.97 6.58 -9.95
N THR A 74 15.63 7.71 -9.32
CA THR A 74 14.27 7.95 -8.82
C THR A 74 13.24 7.90 -9.95
N PHE A 75 13.54 8.56 -11.07
CA PHE A 75 12.67 8.55 -12.25
C PHE A 75 12.48 7.13 -12.78
N LEU A 76 13.55 6.35 -12.92
CA LEU A 76 13.49 4.96 -13.38
C LEU A 76 12.65 4.09 -12.43
N VAL A 77 12.79 4.25 -11.12
CA VAL A 77 12.03 3.49 -10.13
C VAL A 77 10.55 3.84 -10.19
N ILE A 78 10.21 5.12 -10.32
CA ILE A 78 8.81 5.56 -10.50
C ILE A 78 8.23 4.97 -11.79
N LEU A 79 8.98 5.07 -12.90
CA LEU A 79 8.55 4.54 -14.19
C LEU A 79 8.34 3.02 -14.14
N ALA A 80 9.28 2.28 -13.52
CA ALA A 80 9.18 0.84 -13.33
C ALA A 80 7.96 0.46 -12.47
N THR A 81 7.66 1.25 -11.44
CA THR A 81 6.46 1.05 -10.61
C THR A 81 5.19 1.26 -11.42
N ILE A 82 5.08 2.35 -12.16
CA ILE A 82 3.92 2.61 -13.03
C ILE A 82 3.79 1.51 -14.08
N ALA A 83 4.88 1.11 -14.72
CA ALA A 83 4.87 0.04 -15.69
C ALA A 83 4.42 -1.30 -15.10
N SER A 84 4.87 -1.65 -13.89
CA SER A 84 4.45 -2.87 -13.19
C SER A 84 2.97 -2.84 -12.78
N LEU A 85 2.45 -1.67 -12.38
CA LEU A 85 1.04 -1.49 -12.11
C LEU A 85 0.18 -1.68 -13.38
N LEU A 86 0.62 -1.11 -14.50
CA LEU A 86 -0.08 -1.29 -15.78
C LEU A 86 0.03 -2.73 -16.30
N LEU A 87 1.16 -3.39 -16.07
CA LEU A 87 1.36 -4.81 -16.45
C LEU A 87 0.31 -5.73 -15.80
N CYS A 88 -0.14 -5.43 -14.57
CA CYS A 88 -1.19 -6.21 -13.91
C CYS A 88 -2.50 -6.26 -14.70
N LEU A 89 -2.79 -5.25 -15.52
CA LEU A 89 -4.01 -5.19 -16.32
C LEU A 89 -4.08 -6.30 -17.38
N LEU A 90 -2.93 -6.87 -17.75
CA LEU A 90 -2.82 -7.98 -18.70
C LEU A 90 -3.13 -9.34 -18.05
N PHE A 91 -3.19 -9.41 -16.72
CA PHE A 91 -3.45 -10.64 -15.99
C PHE A 91 -4.94 -10.81 -15.65
N VAL A 92 -5.30 -12.04 -15.32
CA VAL A 92 -6.68 -12.43 -15.02
C VAL A 92 -7.18 -11.73 -13.75
N GLU A 93 -8.38 -11.23 -13.82
CA GLU A 93 -9.08 -10.61 -12.69
C GLU A 93 -9.26 -11.60 -11.53
N THR A 94 -8.91 -11.16 -10.33
CA THR A 94 -9.06 -11.96 -9.11
C THR A 94 -9.92 -11.18 -8.12
N ASN A 95 -11.04 -11.79 -7.73
CA ASN A 95 -11.99 -11.16 -6.80
C ASN A 95 -12.41 -9.74 -7.22
N GLY A 96 -12.55 -9.51 -8.53
CA GLY A 96 -12.98 -8.23 -9.08
C GLY A 96 -11.88 -7.18 -9.28
N ALA A 97 -10.62 -7.49 -8.96
CA ALA A 97 -9.48 -6.61 -9.15
C ALA A 97 -8.41 -7.24 -10.06
N ARG A 98 -7.77 -6.43 -10.90
CA ARG A 98 -6.62 -6.81 -11.74
C ARG A 98 -5.32 -6.29 -11.13
N ALA A 99 -5.02 -6.75 -9.91
CA ALA A 99 -3.93 -6.22 -9.09
C ALA A 99 -2.78 -7.22 -8.88
N TRP A 100 -2.90 -8.44 -9.41
CA TRP A 100 -1.98 -9.53 -9.12
C TRP A 100 -1.30 -10.06 -10.37
N ILE A 101 0.03 -10.13 -10.34
CA ILE A 101 0.86 -10.88 -11.29
C ILE A 101 0.97 -12.30 -10.75
N ARG A 102 0.49 -13.29 -11.50
CA ARG A 102 0.54 -14.70 -11.13
C ARG A 102 1.59 -15.41 -11.94
N ILE A 103 2.54 -16.00 -11.26
CA ILE A 103 3.63 -16.77 -11.89
C ILE A 103 3.44 -18.23 -11.50
N PRO A 104 3.03 -19.10 -12.43
CA PRO A 104 2.88 -20.54 -12.16
C PRO A 104 4.27 -21.17 -11.96
N LEU A 105 4.46 -21.83 -10.82
CA LEU A 105 5.65 -22.60 -10.50
C LEU A 105 5.29 -24.08 -10.36
N GLY A 106 4.76 -24.68 -11.42
CA GLY A 106 4.34 -26.08 -11.44
C GLY A 106 3.19 -26.36 -10.49
N VAL A 107 3.45 -26.94 -9.31
CA VAL A 107 2.42 -27.34 -8.33
C VAL A 107 1.84 -26.15 -7.56
N THR A 108 2.51 -25.00 -7.59
CA THR A 108 2.12 -23.81 -6.82
C THR A 108 2.22 -22.55 -7.69
N GLU A 109 1.47 -21.53 -7.33
CA GLU A 109 1.58 -20.19 -7.92
C GLU A 109 2.26 -19.23 -6.94
N VAL A 110 3.15 -18.38 -7.45
CA VAL A 110 3.64 -17.21 -6.74
C VAL A 110 2.86 -16.00 -7.23
N THR A 111 2.30 -15.27 -6.30
CA THR A 111 1.54 -14.04 -6.60
C THR A 111 2.34 -12.83 -6.15
N LEU A 112 2.50 -11.85 -7.04
CA LEU A 112 3.11 -10.56 -6.76
C LEU A 112 2.06 -9.47 -6.95
N GLN A 113 1.97 -8.56 -5.98
CA GLN A 113 1.09 -7.40 -6.07
C GLN A 113 1.93 -6.12 -6.18
N PRO A 114 2.04 -5.49 -7.37
CA PRO A 114 2.84 -4.30 -7.56
C PRO A 114 2.39 -3.09 -6.72
N SER A 115 1.14 -3.01 -6.32
CA SER A 115 0.66 -1.95 -5.42
C SER A 115 1.33 -1.99 -4.03
N GLU A 116 1.87 -3.13 -3.58
CA GLU A 116 2.67 -3.19 -2.35
C GLU A 116 3.98 -2.39 -2.48
N PHE A 117 4.64 -2.48 -3.64
CA PHE A 117 5.81 -1.66 -3.94
C PHE A 117 5.43 -0.20 -4.15
N ALA A 118 4.28 0.07 -4.79
CA ALA A 118 3.79 1.42 -5.02
C ALA A 118 3.58 2.20 -3.71
N LYS A 119 3.19 1.56 -2.61
CA LYS A 119 3.10 2.18 -1.28
C LYS A 119 4.46 2.71 -0.80
N ILE A 120 5.52 1.92 -1.01
CA ILE A 120 6.89 2.32 -0.63
C ILE A 120 7.35 3.48 -1.51
N ILE A 121 7.04 3.45 -2.81
CA ILE A 121 7.41 4.50 -3.74
C ILE A 121 6.66 5.80 -3.46
N ALA A 122 5.40 5.74 -3.06
CA ALA A 122 4.63 6.92 -2.64
C ALA A 122 5.31 7.63 -1.46
N ILE A 123 5.72 6.88 -0.43
CA ILE A 123 6.48 7.45 0.70
C ILE A 123 7.80 8.06 0.21
N LEU A 124 8.53 7.35 -0.65
CA LEU A 124 9.83 7.77 -1.16
C LEU A 124 9.73 9.07 -1.98
N VAL A 125 8.74 9.15 -2.86
CA VAL A 125 8.48 10.35 -3.69
C VAL A 125 8.22 11.56 -2.81
N ILE A 126 7.32 11.45 -1.84
CA ILE A 126 7.01 12.56 -0.94
C ILE A 126 8.25 12.94 -0.11
N ALA A 127 8.97 11.96 0.44
CA ALA A 127 10.17 12.21 1.24
C ALA A 127 11.29 12.90 0.45
N LEU A 128 11.49 12.55 -0.81
CA LEU A 128 12.49 13.17 -1.69
C LEU A 128 12.14 14.62 -2.03
N TYR A 129 10.87 14.89 -2.35
CA TYR A 129 10.46 16.24 -2.73
C TYR A 129 10.29 17.17 -1.54
N LEU A 130 9.82 16.68 -0.39
CA LEU A 130 9.66 17.50 0.81
C LEU A 130 10.92 17.60 1.65
N GLY A 131 11.82 16.60 1.65
CA GLY A 131 12.99 16.56 2.52
C GLY A 131 14.03 17.63 2.22
N ASP A 132 14.61 17.62 1.03
CA ASP A 132 15.73 18.50 0.67
C ASP A 132 15.28 19.87 0.11
N ASN A 133 14.06 19.99 -0.37
CA ASN A 133 13.59 21.15 -1.12
C ASN A 133 12.73 22.12 -0.29
N LEU A 134 12.36 21.76 0.94
CA LEU A 134 11.47 22.59 1.76
C LEU A 134 12.05 23.99 2.03
N HIS A 135 13.37 24.11 2.09
CA HIS A 135 14.08 25.38 2.33
C HIS A 135 14.52 26.10 1.05
N SER A 136 14.56 25.40 -0.09
CA SER A 136 15.16 25.92 -1.33
C SER A 136 14.17 26.43 -2.37
N TYR A 137 12.89 26.03 -2.32
CA TYR A 137 11.91 26.42 -3.33
C TYR A 137 11.21 27.74 -3.02
N SER A 138 11.42 28.71 -3.89
CA SER A 138 10.74 30.01 -3.88
C SER A 138 9.24 29.94 -4.23
N LYS A 139 8.80 28.90 -4.95
CA LYS A 139 7.41 28.74 -5.37
C LYS A 139 6.74 27.55 -4.67
N LYS A 140 5.88 27.85 -3.72
CA LYS A 140 5.06 26.92 -2.91
C LYS A 140 4.37 25.81 -3.73
N PHE A 141 4.01 26.10 -4.95
CA PHE A 141 3.16 25.28 -5.79
C PHE A 141 3.91 24.12 -6.44
N ASP A 142 5.18 24.30 -6.82
CA ASP A 142 5.95 23.24 -7.48
C ASP A 142 6.41 22.16 -6.51
N LEU A 143 6.63 22.53 -5.26
CA LEU A 143 7.03 21.60 -4.20
C LEU A 143 5.99 20.50 -3.93
N ILE A 144 4.72 20.85 -4.03
CA ILE A 144 3.60 19.96 -3.72
C ILE A 144 3.04 19.30 -4.97
N LYS A 145 3.01 20.03 -6.10
CA LYS A 145 2.42 19.52 -7.34
C LYS A 145 3.07 18.25 -7.85
N ARG A 146 4.41 18.20 -7.86
CA ARG A 146 5.13 17.06 -8.43
C ARG A 146 4.89 15.77 -7.67
N PRO A 147 5.11 15.69 -6.35
CA PRO A 147 4.84 14.46 -5.62
C PRO A 147 3.35 14.13 -5.64
N LEU A 148 2.46 15.10 -5.48
CA LEU A 148 1.02 14.86 -5.52
C LEU A 148 0.53 14.38 -6.89
N PHE A 149 1.14 14.85 -7.98
CA PHE A 149 0.83 14.37 -9.34
C PHE A 149 1.28 12.93 -9.53
N ILE A 150 2.51 12.58 -9.13
CA ILE A 150 3.04 11.22 -9.27
C ILE A 150 2.19 10.24 -8.44
N ASP A 151 1.95 10.56 -7.18
CA ASP A 151 1.16 9.72 -6.28
C ASP A 151 -0.31 9.67 -6.71
N GLY A 152 -0.83 10.76 -7.26
CA GLY A 152 -2.15 10.83 -7.87
C GLY A 152 -2.29 9.90 -9.06
N VAL A 153 -1.27 9.80 -9.93
CA VAL A 153 -1.24 8.84 -11.05
C VAL A 153 -1.22 7.40 -10.53
N ILE A 154 -0.39 7.10 -9.52
CA ILE A 154 -0.36 5.77 -8.88
C ILE A 154 -1.74 5.42 -8.32
N LEU A 155 -2.34 6.34 -7.57
CA LEU A 155 -3.64 6.16 -6.95
C LEU A 155 -4.75 5.97 -7.99
N PHE A 156 -4.72 6.74 -9.10
CA PHE A 156 -5.65 6.60 -10.21
C PHE A 156 -5.55 5.22 -10.87
N ILE A 157 -4.33 4.72 -11.14
CA ILE A 157 -4.13 3.40 -11.74
C ILE A 157 -4.69 2.31 -10.83
N VAL A 158 -4.34 2.35 -9.54
CA VAL A 158 -4.75 1.32 -8.56
C VAL A 158 -6.27 1.34 -8.36
N TRP A 159 -6.87 2.53 -8.26
CA TRP A 159 -8.30 2.65 -8.01
C TRP A 159 -9.14 2.37 -9.25
N ILE A 160 -8.88 3.11 -10.34
CA ILE A 160 -9.76 3.10 -11.52
C ILE A 160 -9.42 1.93 -12.45
N LEU A 161 -8.14 1.74 -12.79
CA LEU A 161 -7.75 0.74 -13.77
C LEU A 161 -7.70 -0.67 -13.17
N GLN A 162 -7.13 -0.82 -11.98
CA GLN A 162 -7.04 -2.12 -11.32
C GLN A 162 -8.28 -2.49 -10.50
N SER A 163 -9.12 -1.50 -10.16
CA SER A 163 -10.29 -1.65 -9.28
C SER A 163 -9.94 -2.20 -7.88
N ASP A 164 -8.72 -1.92 -7.38
CA ASP A 164 -8.25 -2.35 -6.06
C ASP A 164 -8.49 -1.25 -5.03
N PHE A 165 -9.70 -1.23 -4.48
CA PHE A 165 -10.10 -0.26 -3.47
C PHE A 165 -9.29 -0.36 -2.17
N GLY A 166 -8.92 -1.58 -1.76
CA GLY A 166 -8.16 -1.80 -0.53
C GLY A 166 -6.77 -1.16 -0.59
N SER A 167 -6.01 -1.43 -1.65
CA SER A 167 -4.68 -0.83 -1.85
C SER A 167 -4.78 0.68 -2.06
N MET A 168 -5.81 1.16 -2.77
CA MET A 168 -6.07 2.59 -2.96
C MET A 168 -6.25 3.31 -1.62
N ALA A 169 -7.08 2.77 -0.73
CA ALA A 169 -7.33 3.37 0.58
C ALA A 169 -6.04 3.47 1.41
N VAL A 170 -5.21 2.43 1.41
CA VAL A 170 -3.93 2.44 2.13
C VAL A 170 -2.96 3.46 1.52
N ILE A 171 -2.82 3.53 0.18
CA ILE A 171 -1.97 4.52 -0.50
C ILE A 171 -2.46 5.93 -0.19
N PHE A 172 -3.78 6.17 -0.21
CA PHE A 172 -4.36 7.47 0.13
C PHE A 172 -4.02 7.90 1.56
N VAL A 173 -4.15 7.00 2.54
CA VAL A 173 -3.76 7.26 3.93
C VAL A 173 -2.27 7.57 4.05
N ILE A 174 -1.42 6.81 3.35
CA ILE A 174 0.04 7.07 3.32
C ILE A 174 0.33 8.47 2.80
N ILE A 175 -0.27 8.88 1.68
CA ILE A 175 -0.11 10.22 1.10
C ILE A 175 -0.53 11.28 2.12
N CYS A 176 -1.72 11.14 2.71
CA CYS A 176 -2.21 12.08 3.71
C CYS A 176 -1.26 12.21 4.90
N VAL A 177 -0.82 11.10 5.49
CA VAL A 177 0.10 11.11 6.64
C VAL A 177 1.43 11.74 6.27
N CYS A 178 2.03 11.37 5.15
CA CYS A 178 3.31 11.90 4.70
C CYS A 178 3.28 13.43 4.47
N PHE A 179 2.17 13.98 3.98
CA PHE A 179 2.01 15.42 3.82
C PHE A 179 1.64 16.14 5.13
N LEU A 180 1.07 15.45 6.12
CA LEU A 180 0.69 16.04 7.41
C LEU A 180 1.87 16.14 8.39
N VAL A 181 2.86 15.25 8.28
CA VAL A 181 4.01 15.18 9.20
C VAL A 181 4.92 16.43 9.14
N PRO A 182 5.29 17.00 7.98
CA PRO A 182 6.20 18.15 7.94
C PRO A 182 5.57 19.42 8.50
N ASN A 183 6.17 20.00 9.54
CA ASN A 183 5.70 21.27 10.12
C ASN A 183 6.34 22.46 9.39
N HIS A 184 5.78 22.84 8.23
CA HIS A 184 6.26 23.98 7.47
C HIS A 184 5.15 24.98 7.14
N PRO A 185 5.38 26.32 7.34
CA PRO A 185 4.35 27.34 7.13
C PRO A 185 3.72 27.32 5.73
N GLN A 186 4.49 26.97 4.71
CA GLN A 186 4.03 26.90 3.32
C GLN A 186 3.05 25.75 3.06
N LEU A 187 3.09 24.69 3.87
CA LEU A 187 2.22 23.52 3.74
C LEU A 187 0.90 23.67 4.48
N ARG A 188 0.78 24.63 5.42
CA ARG A 188 -0.41 24.76 6.30
C ARG A 188 -1.75 24.78 5.57
N GLY A 189 -1.83 25.44 4.42
CA GLY A 189 -3.07 25.50 3.63
C GLY A 189 -3.47 24.13 3.10
N TYR A 190 -2.52 23.40 2.52
CA TYR A 190 -2.73 22.05 1.99
C TYR A 190 -2.99 21.04 3.11
N GLN A 191 -2.26 21.18 4.23
CA GLN A 191 -2.46 20.32 5.40
C GLN A 191 -3.88 20.44 5.97
N ARG A 192 -4.45 21.66 6.02
CA ARG A 192 -5.86 21.83 6.45
C ARG A 192 -6.82 21.08 5.53
N VAL A 193 -6.65 21.21 4.21
CA VAL A 193 -7.50 20.51 3.24
C VAL A 193 -7.34 19.00 3.38
N LEU A 194 -6.10 18.50 3.46
CA LEU A 194 -5.83 17.07 3.65
C LEU A 194 -6.38 16.55 4.98
N THR A 195 -6.27 17.34 6.05
CA THR A 195 -6.83 16.98 7.36
C THR A 195 -8.35 16.82 7.27
N ILE A 196 -9.04 17.77 6.63
CA ILE A 196 -10.49 17.68 6.42
C ILE A 196 -10.86 16.46 5.59
N LEU A 197 -10.13 16.21 4.48
CA LEU A 197 -10.36 15.04 3.63
C LEU A 197 -10.09 13.73 4.37
N PHE A 198 -9.03 13.66 5.17
CA PHE A 198 -8.67 12.48 5.93
C PHE A 198 -9.74 12.15 6.98
N TYR A 199 -10.08 13.10 7.85
CA TYR A 199 -11.12 12.88 8.86
C TYR A 199 -12.49 12.68 8.22
N GLY A 200 -12.80 13.39 7.13
CA GLY A 200 -14.02 13.19 6.36
C GLY A 200 -14.12 11.78 5.79
N SER A 201 -13.02 11.23 5.27
CA SER A 201 -13.00 9.85 4.75
C SER A 201 -13.14 8.81 5.86
N VAL A 202 -12.56 9.06 7.03
CA VAL A 202 -12.73 8.19 8.21
C VAL A 202 -14.19 8.20 8.70
N ILE A 203 -14.79 9.39 8.86
CA ILE A 203 -16.19 9.52 9.26
C ILE A 203 -17.12 8.87 8.25
N LEU A 204 -16.87 9.10 6.95
CA LEU A 204 -17.62 8.47 5.88
C LEU A 204 -17.48 6.95 5.92
N GLY A 205 -16.27 6.43 6.19
CA GLY A 205 -16.04 5.00 6.35
C GLY A 205 -16.86 4.40 7.49
N PHE A 206 -16.86 5.03 8.66
CA PHE A 206 -17.69 4.61 9.78
C PHE A 206 -19.20 4.70 9.49
N TYR A 207 -19.62 5.76 8.80
CA TYR A 207 -21.02 5.89 8.37
C TYR A 207 -21.43 4.78 7.40
N ILE A 208 -20.59 4.48 6.43
CA ILE A 208 -20.80 3.41 5.45
C ILE A 208 -20.91 2.04 6.13
N LEU A 209 -20.10 1.79 7.18
CA LEU A 209 -20.13 0.55 7.97
C LEU A 209 -21.29 0.51 8.99
N SER A 210 -22.08 1.57 9.11
CA SER A 210 -23.27 1.58 9.96
C SER A 210 -24.48 1.01 9.22
N PRO A 211 -25.49 0.48 9.95
CA PRO A 211 -26.73 0.00 9.33
C PRO A 211 -27.44 1.05 8.46
N SER A 212 -27.30 2.34 8.80
CA SER A 212 -27.86 3.45 8.02
C SER A 212 -27.10 3.69 6.71
N GLY A 213 -25.83 3.29 6.62
CA GLY A 213 -25.00 3.45 5.43
C GLY A 213 -25.24 2.39 4.37
N GLU A 214 -25.83 1.25 4.71
CA GLU A 214 -26.12 0.17 3.78
C GLU A 214 -26.97 0.63 2.59
N HIS A 215 -28.00 1.45 2.85
CA HIS A 215 -28.83 2.04 1.80
C HIS A 215 -28.06 2.97 0.86
N LEU A 216 -27.01 3.64 1.38
CA LEU A 216 -26.16 4.51 0.58
C LEU A 216 -25.27 3.69 -0.36
N ILE A 217 -24.67 2.61 0.17
CA ILE A 217 -23.81 1.69 -0.63
C ILE A 217 -24.61 1.07 -1.77
N ALA A 218 -25.83 0.62 -1.51
CA ALA A 218 -26.70 0.02 -2.52
C ALA A 218 -27.04 0.98 -3.68
N ARG A 219 -26.97 2.30 -3.44
CA ARG A 219 -27.20 3.34 -4.45
C ARG A 219 -25.94 3.81 -5.18
N MET A 220 -24.76 3.42 -4.73
CA MET A 220 -23.50 3.84 -5.34
C MET A 220 -23.23 3.07 -6.63
N THR A 221 -23.52 3.66 -7.77
CA THR A 221 -23.37 3.06 -9.11
C THR A 221 -21.89 2.86 -9.53
N PHE A 222 -20.95 3.52 -8.88
CA PHE A 222 -19.51 3.41 -9.18
C PHE A 222 -18.81 2.24 -8.45
N LEU A 223 -19.48 1.61 -7.46
CA LEU A 223 -18.94 0.44 -6.78
C LEU A 223 -19.37 -0.83 -7.52
N LYS A 224 -18.43 -1.74 -7.73
CA LYS A 224 -18.73 -3.06 -8.29
C LYS A 224 -19.48 -3.92 -7.27
N THR A 225 -20.35 -4.79 -7.74
CA THR A 225 -21.22 -5.66 -6.90
C THR A 225 -20.45 -6.45 -5.83
N TYR A 226 -19.21 -6.89 -6.14
CA TYR A 226 -18.39 -7.62 -5.16
C TYR A 226 -17.85 -6.69 -4.05
N GLN A 227 -17.59 -5.42 -4.33
CA GLN A 227 -17.17 -4.42 -3.34
C GLN A 227 -18.31 -4.14 -2.36
N ILE A 228 -19.53 -3.98 -2.89
CA ILE A 228 -20.75 -3.81 -2.11
C ILE A 228 -20.93 -5.02 -1.18
N LYS A 229 -20.82 -6.26 -1.72
CA LYS A 229 -20.93 -7.49 -0.92
C LYS A 229 -19.90 -7.56 0.21
N ARG A 230 -18.65 -7.14 -0.02
CA ARG A 230 -17.62 -7.10 1.02
C ARG A 230 -17.94 -6.10 2.13
N PHE A 231 -18.47 -4.93 1.80
CA PHE A 231 -18.90 -3.96 2.80
C PHE A 231 -20.06 -4.51 3.62
N ILE A 232 -21.09 -5.05 2.98
CA ILE A 232 -22.26 -5.61 3.66
C ILE A 232 -21.87 -6.81 4.53
N SER A 233 -20.95 -7.68 4.10
CA SER A 233 -20.51 -8.83 4.91
C SER A 233 -19.60 -8.46 6.08
N ALA A 234 -19.15 -7.22 6.17
CA ALA A 234 -18.34 -6.70 7.28
C ALA A 234 -19.18 -6.03 8.38
N ILE A 235 -20.48 -5.82 8.12
CA ILE A 235 -21.48 -5.31 9.06
C ILE A 235 -22.20 -6.48 9.72
#